data_34a34cc5be18d6d24ee530b6e7285530
#
_entry.id   34a34cc5be18d6d24ee530b6e7285530
#
_cell.length_a   1.000
_cell.length_b   1.000
_cell.length_c   1.000
_cell.angle_alpha   90.00
_cell.angle_beta   90.00
_cell.angle_gamma   90.00
#
_symmetry.space_group_name_H-M   'P 1'
#
loop_
_entity.id
_entity.type
_entity.pdbx_description
1 polymer ?
#
loop_
_entity_poly.entity_id
_entity_poly.type
_entity_poly.pdbx_seq_one_letter_code
_entity_poly.pdbx_strand_id
1 'polypeptide(L)'
;GGKPIFAMDFQNDGEYVGGCIAGGRVYCHINARGDVEPCVFIHYSNANIKEQSLLDCFKQPIFQAYRRHYPWTDNMLRPCPMLENPEILPEIVHEADAKCTEYVTPEDVDHLCQRTSAYAKSWEQRAEELWLEQHPTGKKVYEDEVSNYNVAAKAKMIAEADAQNE
;
A
#
# COMPACT_ATOMS: atom_id res chain seq x y z
N GLY A 1 1.13 34.96 -9.75
CA GLY A 1 1.07 33.70 -10.47
C GLY A 1 1.90 32.63 -9.77
N GLY A 2 1.26 31.71 -9.02
CA GLY A 2 1.95 30.60 -8.40
C GLY A 2 2.45 29.62 -9.47
N LYS A 3 3.67 29.10 -9.31
CA LYS A 3 4.14 28.00 -10.14
C LYS A 3 3.35 26.75 -9.76
N PRO A 4 2.87 25.94 -10.71
CA PRO A 4 2.24 24.68 -10.39
C PRO A 4 3.30 23.73 -9.84
N ILE A 5 3.32 23.56 -8.51
CA ILE A 5 4.16 22.58 -7.83
C ILE A 5 3.22 21.56 -7.24
N PHE A 6 3.40 20.29 -7.61
CA PHE A 6 2.81 19.18 -6.93
C PHE A 6 3.83 18.65 -5.92
N ALA A 7 3.46 18.63 -4.65
CA ALA A 7 4.23 18.01 -3.59
C ALA A 7 3.35 16.99 -2.90
N MET A 8 3.89 15.81 -2.64
CA MET A 8 3.20 14.73 -1.95
C MET A 8 4.09 14.19 -0.84
N ASP A 9 3.54 14.10 0.36
CA ASP A 9 4.13 13.42 1.48
C ASP A 9 3.43 12.06 1.66
N PHE A 10 4.12 10.97 1.38
CA PHE A 10 3.55 9.63 1.39
C PHE A 10 2.94 9.21 2.72
N GLN A 11 3.37 9.81 3.82
CA GLN A 11 2.93 9.45 5.18
C GLN A 11 1.88 10.41 5.71
N ASN A 12 1.97 11.71 5.39
CA ASN A 12 1.08 12.71 5.94
C ASN A 12 -0.13 13.06 5.03
N ASP A 13 -0.05 12.71 3.75
CA ASP A 13 -1.12 12.97 2.79
C ASP A 13 -2.15 11.82 2.68
N GLY A 14 -2.09 10.83 3.59
CA GLY A 14 -2.96 9.64 3.55
C GLY A 14 -4.44 9.99 3.45
N GLU A 15 -4.89 11.00 4.16
CA GLU A 15 -6.27 11.47 4.11
C GLU A 15 -6.67 11.93 2.69
N TYR A 16 -5.82 12.72 2.04
CA TYR A 16 -6.10 13.30 0.71
C TYR A 16 -6.03 12.29 -0.42
N VAL A 17 -5.18 11.26 -0.28
CA VAL A 17 -4.99 10.22 -1.30
C VAL A 17 -5.73 8.92 -0.99
N GLY A 18 -6.49 8.89 0.09
CA GLY A 18 -7.31 7.75 0.51
C GLY A 18 -6.50 6.60 1.10
N GLY A 19 -5.40 6.87 1.80
CA GLY A 19 -4.55 5.87 2.44
C GLY A 19 -3.27 5.56 1.66
N CYS A 20 -2.67 4.40 1.91
CA CYS A 20 -1.43 4.00 1.25
C CYS A 20 -1.57 3.94 -0.28
N ILE A 21 -0.68 4.59 -1.00
CA ILE A 21 -0.67 4.64 -2.47
C ILE A 21 0.09 3.48 -3.13
N ALA A 22 0.80 2.67 -2.33
CA ALA A 22 1.63 1.56 -2.77
C ALA A 22 0.83 0.38 -3.34
N GLY A 23 1.53 -0.70 -3.69
CA GLY A 23 0.91 -1.94 -4.18
C GLY A 23 0.25 -1.82 -5.55
N GLY A 24 0.71 -0.88 -6.38
CA GLY A 24 0.14 -0.64 -7.71
C GLY A 24 -1.20 0.11 -7.69
N ARG A 25 -1.63 0.65 -6.54
CA ARG A 25 -2.84 1.48 -6.46
C ARG A 25 -2.67 2.81 -7.20
N VAL A 26 -1.61 3.52 -6.92
CA VAL A 26 -1.21 4.76 -7.59
C VAL A 26 0.26 4.69 -8.02
N TYR A 27 1.08 3.93 -7.33
CA TYR A 27 2.50 3.83 -7.51
C TYR A 27 3.02 2.43 -7.20
N CYS A 28 4.15 2.08 -7.83
CA CYS A 28 5.01 0.95 -7.51
C CYS A 28 6.47 1.39 -7.62
N HIS A 29 7.37 0.56 -7.14
CA HIS A 29 8.82 0.75 -7.32
C HIS A 29 9.39 -0.32 -8.26
N ILE A 30 10.35 0.05 -9.07
CA ILE A 30 11.12 -0.88 -9.89
C ILE A 30 12.58 -0.72 -9.50
N ASN A 31 13.17 -1.77 -8.94
CA ASN A 31 14.55 -1.72 -8.50
C ASN A 31 15.53 -1.88 -9.68
N ALA A 32 16.82 -1.71 -9.42
CA ALA A 32 17.87 -1.79 -10.44
C ALA A 32 17.98 -3.17 -11.11
N ARG A 33 17.44 -4.23 -10.52
CA ARG A 33 17.39 -5.59 -11.08
C ARG A 33 16.15 -5.85 -11.92
N GLY A 34 15.19 -4.93 -11.88
CA GLY A 34 13.93 -5.03 -12.60
C GLY A 34 12.79 -5.65 -11.80
N ASP A 35 13.00 -5.97 -10.53
CA ASP A 35 11.93 -6.45 -9.67
C ASP A 35 10.93 -5.33 -9.44
N VAL A 36 9.65 -5.65 -9.57
CA VAL A 36 8.56 -4.70 -9.39
C VAL A 36 8.00 -4.87 -7.98
N GLU A 37 8.30 -3.92 -7.14
CA GLU A 37 8.03 -3.92 -5.71
C GLU A 37 6.81 -3.04 -5.38
N PRO A 38 6.05 -3.35 -4.33
CA PRO A 38 4.90 -2.53 -3.93
C PRO A 38 5.26 -1.08 -3.61
N CYS A 39 6.42 -0.86 -2.98
CA CYS A 39 6.89 0.43 -2.49
C CYS A 39 8.41 0.46 -2.48
N VAL A 40 8.99 1.66 -2.59
CA VAL A 40 10.46 1.86 -2.49
C VAL A 40 11.06 1.43 -1.14
N PHE A 41 10.23 1.27 -0.11
CA PHE A 41 10.65 0.83 1.22
C PHE A 41 10.33 -0.65 1.49
N ILE A 42 9.70 -1.35 0.56
CA ILE A 42 9.19 -2.72 0.74
C ILE A 42 9.78 -3.60 -0.35
N HIS A 43 10.82 -4.35 0.02
CA HIS A 43 11.66 -5.13 -0.88
C HIS A 43 11.22 -6.60 -0.93
N TYR A 44 9.97 -6.84 -1.35
CA TYR A 44 9.40 -8.17 -1.60
C TYR A 44 8.64 -8.16 -2.92
N SER A 45 8.84 -9.17 -3.75
CA SER A 45 8.18 -9.25 -5.06
C SER A 45 8.03 -10.69 -5.58
N ASN A 46 7.09 -10.87 -6.51
CA ASN A 46 6.95 -12.01 -7.42
C ASN A 46 7.09 -11.57 -8.88
N ALA A 47 7.43 -10.30 -9.16
CA ALA A 47 7.30 -9.69 -10.46
C ALA A 47 8.60 -9.04 -10.93
N ASN A 48 8.99 -9.29 -12.19
CA ASN A 48 10.17 -8.66 -12.79
C ASN A 48 9.86 -8.19 -14.22
N ILE A 49 10.14 -6.91 -14.51
CA ILE A 49 9.85 -6.31 -15.84
C ILE A 49 10.70 -6.86 -16.96
N LYS A 50 11.77 -7.61 -16.68
CA LYS A 50 12.58 -8.30 -17.71
C LYS A 50 11.92 -9.59 -18.20
N GLU A 51 10.98 -10.11 -17.42
CA GLU A 51 10.32 -11.40 -17.66
C GLU A 51 8.90 -11.22 -18.20
N GLN A 52 8.26 -10.09 -17.88
CA GLN A 52 6.87 -9.84 -18.21
C GLN A 52 6.56 -8.35 -18.34
N SER A 53 5.43 -8.00 -18.96
CA SER A 53 5.01 -6.60 -19.06
C SER A 53 4.69 -6.00 -17.69
N LEU A 54 4.78 -4.67 -17.56
CA LEU A 54 4.43 -3.98 -16.31
C LEU A 54 2.97 -4.26 -15.90
N LEU A 55 2.05 -4.35 -16.86
CA LEU A 55 0.65 -4.69 -16.57
C LEU A 55 0.51 -6.11 -16.04
N ASP A 56 1.30 -7.07 -16.52
CA ASP A 56 1.30 -8.42 -15.99
C ASP A 56 1.99 -8.51 -14.63
N CYS A 57 2.97 -7.66 -14.34
CA CYS A 57 3.53 -7.52 -13.00
C CYS A 57 2.44 -7.16 -11.98
N PHE A 58 1.51 -6.28 -12.31
CA PHE A 58 0.40 -5.90 -11.41
C PHE A 58 -0.63 -7.02 -11.19
N LYS A 59 -0.60 -8.08 -11.98
CA LYS A 59 -1.42 -9.28 -11.78
C LYS A 59 -0.74 -10.32 -10.89
N GLN A 60 0.51 -10.12 -10.51
CA GLN A 60 1.26 -11.06 -9.67
C GLN A 60 0.74 -11.10 -8.22
N PRO A 61 0.98 -12.21 -7.49
CA PRO A 61 0.37 -12.45 -6.19
C PRO A 61 0.52 -11.32 -5.19
N ILE A 62 1.69 -10.67 -5.11
CA ILE A 62 1.90 -9.60 -4.14
C ILE A 62 1.00 -8.38 -4.39
N PHE A 63 0.80 -7.98 -5.64
CA PHE A 63 -0.10 -6.88 -5.98
C PHE A 63 -1.57 -7.24 -5.80
N GLN A 64 -1.91 -8.52 -6.01
CA GLN A 64 -3.22 -9.06 -5.72
C GLN A 64 -3.51 -9.04 -4.21
N ALA A 65 -2.55 -9.50 -3.39
CA ALA A 65 -2.66 -9.49 -1.93
C ALA A 65 -2.82 -8.05 -1.40
N TYR A 66 -2.01 -7.10 -1.88
CA TYR A 66 -2.18 -5.69 -1.54
C TYR A 66 -3.61 -5.18 -1.80
N ARG A 67 -4.20 -5.53 -2.92
CA ARG A 67 -5.58 -5.11 -3.25
C ARG A 67 -6.62 -5.78 -2.37
N ARG A 68 -6.41 -7.03 -1.96
CA ARG A 68 -7.35 -7.73 -1.07
C ARG A 68 -7.33 -7.20 0.36
N HIS A 69 -6.14 -6.93 0.87
CA HIS A 69 -5.96 -6.42 2.23
C HIS A 69 -6.33 -4.94 2.37
N TYR A 70 -6.32 -4.18 1.28
CA TYR A 70 -6.66 -2.75 1.32
C TYR A 70 -8.18 -2.51 1.36
N PRO A 71 -8.70 -1.58 2.20
CA PRO A 71 -8.00 -0.80 3.21
C PRO A 71 -7.78 -1.60 4.50
N TRP A 72 -6.60 -1.50 5.10
CA TRP A 72 -6.25 -2.17 6.38
C TRP A 72 -6.38 -1.26 7.60
N THR A 73 -6.73 0.00 7.42
CA THR A 73 -6.99 0.95 8.50
C THR A 73 -8.04 1.96 8.07
N ASP A 74 -8.82 2.43 9.03
CA ASP A 74 -9.75 3.55 8.84
C ASP A 74 -9.11 4.89 9.22
N ASN A 75 -8.02 4.86 9.96
CA ASN A 75 -7.27 6.03 10.36
C ASN A 75 -6.19 6.37 9.31
N MET A 76 -6.43 7.42 8.52
CA MET A 76 -5.53 7.81 7.43
C MET A 76 -4.24 8.49 7.90
N LEU A 77 -4.08 8.73 9.20
CA LEU A 77 -2.79 9.09 9.81
C LEU A 77 -1.88 7.87 10.03
N ARG A 78 -2.37 6.66 9.74
CA ARG A 78 -1.65 5.39 9.85
C ARG A 78 -1.75 4.58 8.54
N PRO A 79 -1.35 5.14 7.38
CA PRO A 79 -1.60 4.48 6.10
C PRO A 79 -0.63 3.34 5.77
N CYS A 80 0.55 3.26 6.40
CA CYS A 80 1.62 2.36 5.97
C CYS A 80 1.45 0.94 6.56
N PRO A 81 1.46 -0.12 5.72
CA PRO A 81 1.33 -1.51 6.19
C PRO A 81 2.61 -2.05 6.85
N MET A 82 3.73 -1.35 6.73
CA MET A 82 4.99 -1.75 7.34
C MET A 82 5.29 -0.97 8.62
N LEU A 83 5.12 0.36 8.56
CA LEU A 83 5.57 1.25 9.62
C LEU A 83 4.53 1.40 10.73
N GLU A 84 3.25 1.44 10.36
CA GLU A 84 2.15 1.82 11.25
C GLU A 84 1.16 0.70 11.52
N ASN A 85 1.12 -0.30 10.63
CA ASN A 85 0.32 -1.52 10.76
C ASN A 85 1.21 -2.75 10.45
N PRO A 86 2.22 -3.01 11.29
CA PRO A 86 3.28 -3.98 10.99
C PRO A 86 2.81 -5.44 10.96
N GLU A 87 1.57 -5.72 11.32
CA GLU A 87 0.93 -7.02 11.17
C GLU A 87 0.48 -7.28 9.71
N ILE A 88 0.21 -6.23 8.95
CA ILE A 88 -0.40 -6.33 7.61
C ILE A 88 0.61 -6.76 6.54
N LEU A 89 1.82 -6.20 6.55
CA LEU A 89 2.81 -6.54 5.53
C LEU A 89 3.23 -8.02 5.55
N PRO A 90 3.47 -8.66 6.72
CA PRO A 90 3.71 -10.09 6.77
C PRO A 90 2.58 -10.93 6.18
N GLU A 91 1.33 -10.60 6.49
CA GLU A 91 0.17 -11.29 5.92
C GLU A 91 0.17 -11.23 4.39
N ILE A 92 0.41 -10.05 3.82
CA ILE A 92 0.49 -9.83 2.37
C ILE A 92 1.63 -10.64 1.74
N VAL A 93 2.82 -10.60 2.34
CA VAL A 93 4.02 -11.25 1.80
C VAL A 93 3.90 -12.77 1.87
N HIS A 94 3.39 -13.31 2.99
CA HIS A 94 3.18 -14.76 3.17
C HIS A 94 2.07 -15.28 2.26
N GLU A 95 0.93 -14.59 2.18
CA GLU A 95 -0.16 -14.95 1.26
C GLU A 95 0.32 -15.01 -0.19
N ALA A 96 1.17 -14.06 -0.59
CA ALA A 96 1.71 -13.98 -1.93
C ALA A 96 2.86 -14.94 -2.20
N ASP A 97 3.46 -15.60 -1.21
CA ASP A 97 4.77 -16.28 -1.30
C ASP A 97 5.81 -15.37 -1.99
N ALA A 98 5.79 -14.07 -1.67
CA ALA A 98 6.69 -13.11 -2.29
C ALA A 98 8.11 -13.27 -1.75
N LYS A 99 9.10 -13.07 -2.62
CA LYS A 99 10.51 -13.23 -2.26
C LYS A 99 11.14 -11.89 -1.92
N CYS A 100 12.08 -11.92 -0.98
CA CYS A 100 12.90 -10.76 -0.66
C CYS A 100 13.73 -10.36 -1.88
N THR A 101 13.69 -9.09 -2.24
CA THR A 101 14.43 -8.48 -3.36
C THR A 101 15.61 -7.64 -2.89
N GLU A 102 15.88 -7.61 -1.58
CA GLU A 102 17.13 -7.10 -1.03
C GLU A 102 18.19 -8.19 -1.07
N TYR A 103 19.05 -8.12 -2.08
CA TYR A 103 19.99 -9.18 -2.40
C TYR A 103 21.30 -9.12 -1.60
N VAL A 104 21.60 -7.99 -0.99
CA VAL A 104 22.84 -7.80 -0.23
C VAL A 104 22.67 -8.26 1.22
N THR A 105 21.56 -7.85 1.82
CA THR A 105 21.21 -8.17 3.20
C THR A 105 19.74 -8.62 3.26
N PRO A 106 19.41 -9.81 2.72
CA PRO A 106 18.04 -10.31 2.74
C PRO A 106 17.46 -10.30 4.14
N GLU A 107 16.27 -9.74 4.28
CA GLU A 107 15.57 -9.67 5.57
C GLU A 107 14.23 -10.40 5.46
N ASP A 108 13.91 -11.18 6.47
CA ASP A 108 12.61 -11.79 6.65
C ASP A 108 11.57 -10.73 7.00
N VAL A 109 10.36 -10.85 6.45
CA VAL A 109 9.33 -9.82 6.61
C VAL A 109 8.83 -9.70 8.05
N ASP A 110 8.76 -10.82 8.78
CA ASP A 110 8.34 -10.81 10.18
C ASP A 110 9.38 -10.08 11.03
N HIS A 111 10.68 -10.33 10.78
CA HIS A 111 11.76 -9.62 11.44
C HIS A 111 11.73 -8.10 11.12
N LEU A 112 11.55 -7.72 9.85
CA LEU A 112 11.41 -6.32 9.44
C LEU A 112 10.29 -5.63 10.21
N CYS A 113 9.09 -6.23 10.22
CA CYS A 113 7.91 -5.66 10.86
C CYS A 113 7.97 -5.70 12.39
N GLN A 114 8.69 -6.66 12.99
CA GLN A 114 8.96 -6.65 14.42
C GLN A 114 9.74 -5.40 14.83
N ARG A 115 10.69 -4.93 14.01
CA ARG A 115 11.47 -3.72 14.28
C ARG A 115 10.63 -2.45 14.29
N THR A 116 9.56 -2.39 13.51
CA THR A 116 8.65 -1.23 13.43
C THR A 116 7.56 -1.25 14.49
N SER A 117 7.27 -2.40 15.12
CA SER A 117 6.17 -2.59 16.05
C SER A 117 6.18 -1.64 17.26
N ALA A 118 7.36 -1.30 17.79
CA ALA A 118 7.45 -0.37 18.91
C ALA A 118 7.03 1.05 18.51
N TYR A 119 7.44 1.49 17.32
CA TYR A 119 7.01 2.77 16.76
C TYR A 119 5.49 2.76 16.49
N ALA A 120 4.98 1.75 15.81
CA ALA A 120 3.56 1.63 15.50
C ALA A 120 2.69 1.78 16.76
N LYS A 121 3.03 1.05 17.83
CA LYS A 121 2.33 1.14 19.13
C LYS A 121 2.43 2.51 19.78
N SER A 122 3.59 3.18 19.69
CA SER A 122 3.78 4.50 20.28
C SER A 122 2.98 5.59 19.56
N TRP A 123 2.79 5.42 18.25
CA TRP A 123 2.06 6.36 17.41
C TRP A 123 0.54 6.11 17.44
N GLU A 124 0.11 4.87 17.60
CA GLU A 124 -1.29 4.44 17.49
C GLU A 124 -2.24 5.31 18.32
N GLN A 125 -1.99 5.41 19.63
CA GLN A 125 -2.86 6.17 20.53
C GLN A 125 -2.96 7.63 20.10
N ARG A 126 -1.82 8.26 19.79
CA ARG A 126 -1.80 9.67 19.39
C ARG A 126 -2.48 9.91 18.04
N ALA A 127 -2.29 8.98 17.11
CA ALA A 127 -2.95 9.04 15.81
C ALA A 127 -4.48 8.92 15.95
N GLU A 128 -4.97 8.03 16.83
CA GLU A 128 -6.41 7.91 17.09
C GLU A 128 -6.99 9.18 17.73
N GLU A 129 -6.32 9.75 18.72
CA GLU A 129 -6.73 11.00 19.33
C GLU A 129 -6.86 12.13 18.28
N LEU A 130 -5.82 12.32 17.48
CA LEU A 130 -5.79 13.34 16.42
C LEU A 130 -6.85 13.09 15.34
N TRP A 131 -7.04 11.83 14.97
CA TRP A 131 -8.04 11.46 13.98
C TRP A 131 -9.45 11.77 14.46
N LEU A 132 -9.78 11.43 15.70
CA LEU A 132 -11.08 11.70 16.31
C LEU A 132 -11.32 13.18 16.56
N GLU A 133 -10.28 13.97 16.86
CA GLU A 133 -10.38 15.44 16.95
C GLU A 133 -10.86 16.05 15.63
N GLN A 134 -10.36 15.55 14.52
CA GLN A 134 -10.70 16.03 13.17
C GLN A 134 -11.96 15.38 12.61
N HIS A 135 -12.24 14.14 13.02
CA HIS A 135 -13.36 13.31 12.54
C HIS A 135 -14.18 12.78 13.73
N PRO A 136 -14.99 13.62 14.43
CA PRO A 136 -15.67 13.24 15.67
C PRO A 136 -16.63 12.04 15.52
N THR A 137 -17.04 11.71 14.32
CA THR A 137 -17.90 10.54 14.03
C THR A 137 -17.09 9.28 13.74
N GLY A 138 -15.76 9.35 13.73
CA GLY A 138 -14.87 8.28 13.29
C GLY A 138 -14.96 7.93 11.79
N LYS A 139 -15.87 8.59 11.06
CA LYS A 139 -16.04 8.38 9.63
C LYS A 139 -15.04 9.19 8.82
N LYS A 140 -14.52 8.57 7.75
CA LYS A 140 -13.69 9.25 6.76
C LYS A 140 -14.47 10.37 6.11
N VAL A 141 -13.89 11.56 6.02
CA VAL A 141 -14.46 12.70 5.26
C VAL A 141 -14.63 12.34 3.76
N TYR A 142 -13.97 11.28 3.31
CA TYR A 142 -13.95 10.79 1.93
C TYR A 142 -14.91 9.63 1.63
N GLU A 143 -15.89 9.33 2.49
CA GLU A 143 -16.81 8.23 2.19
C GLU A 143 -17.67 8.48 0.93
N ASP A 144 -17.81 9.74 0.48
CA ASP A 144 -18.75 10.03 -0.60
C ASP A 144 -18.13 10.25 -2.00
N GLU A 145 -16.89 10.73 -2.15
CA GLU A 145 -16.36 11.03 -3.49
C GLU A 145 -15.15 10.17 -3.89
N VAL A 146 -14.10 10.13 -3.07
CA VAL A 146 -12.85 9.41 -3.42
C VAL A 146 -13.00 7.92 -3.14
N SER A 147 -13.71 7.54 -2.08
CA SER A 147 -14.01 6.13 -1.77
C SER A 147 -14.88 5.53 -2.87
N ASN A 148 -15.92 6.23 -3.31
CA ASN A 148 -16.79 5.78 -4.41
C ASN A 148 -16.03 5.73 -5.75
N TYR A 149 -15.13 6.65 -6.03
CA TYR A 149 -14.26 6.60 -7.20
C TYR A 149 -13.30 5.40 -7.14
N ASN A 150 -12.65 5.17 -6.02
CA ASN A 150 -11.72 4.05 -5.85
C ASN A 150 -12.44 2.70 -5.83
N VAL A 151 -13.62 2.60 -5.22
CA VAL A 151 -14.45 1.38 -5.23
C VAL A 151 -14.99 1.10 -6.64
N ALA A 152 -15.47 2.11 -7.35
CA ALA A 152 -15.96 1.97 -8.72
C ALA A 152 -14.82 1.65 -9.70
N ALA A 153 -13.66 2.30 -9.57
CA ALA A 153 -12.47 2.01 -10.36
C ALA A 153 -11.95 0.59 -10.08
N LYS A 154 -11.94 0.16 -8.81
CA LYS A 154 -11.55 -1.20 -8.40
C LYS A 154 -12.52 -2.24 -8.95
N ALA A 155 -13.82 -2.03 -8.86
CA ALA A 155 -14.84 -2.94 -9.39
C ALA A 155 -14.72 -3.06 -10.92
N LYS A 156 -14.47 -1.95 -11.61
CA LYS A 156 -14.25 -1.93 -13.06
C LYS A 156 -12.98 -2.69 -13.46
N MET A 157 -11.87 -2.49 -12.76
CA MET A 157 -10.62 -3.22 -13.02
C MET A 157 -10.75 -4.72 -12.78
N ILE A 158 -11.48 -5.12 -11.73
CA ILE A 158 -11.77 -6.55 -11.46
C ILE A 158 -12.61 -7.14 -12.58
N ALA A 159 -13.70 -6.48 -12.97
CA ALA A 159 -14.58 -6.94 -14.04
C ALA A 159 -13.86 -7.05 -15.40
N GLU A 160 -12.98 -6.09 -15.72
CA GLU A 160 -12.17 -6.12 -16.95
C GLU A 160 -11.11 -7.24 -16.92
N ALA A 161 -10.55 -7.55 -15.76
CA ALA A 161 -9.60 -8.65 -15.60
C ALA A 161 -10.28 -10.02 -15.72
N ASP A 162 -11.48 -10.17 -15.15
CA ASP A 162 -12.28 -11.40 -15.25
C ASP A 162 -12.75 -11.66 -16.70
N ALA A 163 -13.16 -10.62 -17.42
CA ALA A 163 -13.58 -10.72 -18.82
C ALA A 163 -12.43 -11.05 -19.81
N GLN A 164 -11.17 -10.87 -19.42
CA GLN A 164 -9.99 -11.24 -20.23
C GLN A 164 -9.51 -12.68 -19.96
N ASN A 165 -10.07 -13.35 -18.95
CA ASN A 165 -9.72 -14.72 -18.60
C ASN A 165 -10.81 -15.75 -19.01
N GLU A 166 -11.88 -15.30 -19.67
CA GLU A 166 -12.89 -16.11 -20.39
C GLU A 166 -12.58 -16.17 -21.91
#